data_4b1d5a60338a64bd44185e5badeea6d7
#
_entry.id   4b1d5a60338a64bd44185e5badeea6d7
#
_cell.length_a   1.000
_cell.length_b   1.000
_cell.length_c   1.000
_cell.angle_alpha   90.00
_cell.angle_beta   90.00
_cell.angle_gamma   90.00
#
_symmetry.space_group_name_H-M   'P 1'
#
loop_
_entity.id
_entity.type
_entity.pdbx_description
1 polymer ?
#
loop_
_entity_poly.entity_id
_entity_poly.type
_entity_poly.pdbx_seq_one_letter_code
_entity_poly.pdbx_strand_id
1 'polypeptide(L)'
;LMRRFESEMPWEERTREDVYNLVLERVVDPTPVAQWTLFESLFEVNEIRQEMTHEYPEADLIFKSWITPSFITKPQSANAYNAGVRTAIMGSLWTIFISILFSFPIGVGAAIYLQEYARDNFINRIIQTNINNLAGVPSIIYGMLGLALFVRALYLFTSGAIFGYTDPATANGRTILSAGLTLGLLILPLIIINAQEAIKAVPNALREASFGMGATRWQTIWHHVLPSALPGILTGTILAISRAIGETAPLVVVGASTFITFDPDGPFSKFTTLPIQIYQWTARPQDVFRNIAAGG
;
A
#
# COMPACT_ATOMS: atom_id res chain seq x y z
N LEU A 1 -25.73 -13.84 0.00
CA LEU A 1 -26.08 -13.55 -1.38
C LEU A 1 -27.61 -13.66 -1.59
N MET A 2 -28.26 -14.76 -1.34
CA MET A 2 -29.71 -14.93 -1.53
C MET A 2 -30.56 -13.86 -0.82
N ARG A 3 -30.29 -13.55 0.47
CA ARG A 3 -31.03 -12.51 1.21
C ARG A 3 -30.91 -11.11 0.61
N ARG A 4 -29.82 -10.80 -0.07
CA ARG A 4 -29.60 -9.52 -0.75
C ARG A 4 -30.44 -9.41 -2.03
N PHE A 5 -30.55 -10.49 -2.78
CA PHE A 5 -31.40 -10.53 -3.97
C PHE A 5 -32.90 -10.49 -3.63
N GLU A 6 -33.27 -11.07 -2.51
CA GLU A 6 -34.64 -11.04 -2.00
C GLU A 6 -35.06 -9.63 -1.52
N SER A 7 -34.09 -8.82 -1.02
CA SER A 7 -34.33 -7.43 -0.63
C SER A 7 -34.44 -6.46 -1.81
N GLU A 8 -33.87 -6.80 -2.96
CA GLU A 8 -33.97 -6.00 -4.20
C GLU A 8 -35.28 -6.26 -4.93
N MET A 9 -35.72 -7.51 -5.02
CA MET A 9 -37.00 -7.94 -5.57
C MET A 9 -37.34 -9.35 -5.04
N PRO A 10 -38.51 -9.58 -4.45
CA PRO A 10 -38.93 -10.90 -3.95
C PRO A 10 -38.89 -11.98 -5.06
N TRP A 11 -38.48 -13.19 -4.69
CA TRP A 11 -38.36 -14.29 -5.66
C TRP A 11 -39.67 -14.64 -6.37
N GLU A 12 -40.79 -14.44 -5.69
CA GLU A 12 -42.17 -14.74 -6.19
C GLU A 12 -42.61 -13.75 -7.29
N GLU A 13 -42.02 -12.54 -7.32
CA GLU A 13 -42.36 -11.51 -8.31
C GLU A 13 -41.46 -11.52 -9.54
N ARG A 14 -40.38 -12.36 -9.55
CA ARG A 14 -39.41 -12.43 -10.64
C ARG A 14 -39.98 -13.29 -11.78
N THR A 15 -39.90 -12.76 -12.99
CA THR A 15 -40.17 -13.53 -14.19
C THR A 15 -39.03 -14.53 -14.46
N ARG A 16 -39.28 -15.52 -15.31
CA ARG A 16 -38.25 -16.47 -15.74
C ARG A 16 -37.10 -15.78 -16.44
N GLU A 17 -37.37 -14.72 -17.18
CA GLU A 17 -36.36 -13.89 -17.85
C GLU A 17 -35.51 -13.11 -16.85
N ASP A 18 -36.10 -12.54 -15.78
CA ASP A 18 -35.38 -11.85 -14.74
C ASP A 18 -34.40 -12.78 -14.00
N VAL A 19 -34.84 -13.99 -13.68
CA VAL A 19 -33.99 -15.02 -13.06
C VAL A 19 -32.90 -15.46 -14.01
N TYR A 20 -33.21 -15.66 -15.29
CA TYR A 20 -32.22 -16.02 -16.30
C TYR A 20 -31.14 -14.93 -16.48
N ASN A 21 -31.57 -13.68 -16.62
CA ASN A 21 -30.64 -12.54 -16.71
C ASN A 21 -29.80 -12.35 -15.44
N LEU A 22 -30.39 -12.57 -14.26
CA LEU A 22 -29.69 -12.54 -13.00
C LEU A 22 -28.60 -13.64 -12.90
N VAL A 23 -28.92 -14.83 -13.40
CA VAL A 23 -27.99 -15.96 -13.48
C VAL A 23 -26.87 -15.65 -14.47
N LEU A 24 -27.20 -15.13 -15.66
CA LEU A 24 -26.18 -14.71 -16.64
C LEU A 24 -25.29 -13.61 -16.12
N GLU A 25 -25.84 -12.62 -15.41
CA GLU A 25 -25.08 -11.49 -14.91
C GLU A 25 -24.18 -11.82 -13.70
N ARG A 26 -24.64 -12.72 -12.83
CA ARG A 26 -24.04 -12.92 -11.50
C ARG A 26 -23.47 -14.31 -11.24
N VAL A 27 -23.87 -15.31 -12.01
CA VAL A 27 -23.49 -16.71 -11.80
C VAL A 27 -22.66 -17.25 -12.96
N VAL A 28 -23.03 -16.87 -14.20
CA VAL A 28 -22.29 -17.30 -15.38
C VAL A 28 -21.06 -16.42 -15.55
N ASP A 29 -19.88 -16.99 -15.32
CA ASP A 29 -18.62 -16.35 -15.66
C ASP A 29 -18.37 -16.53 -17.16
N PRO A 30 -18.42 -15.47 -17.98
CA PRO A 30 -18.11 -15.57 -19.40
C PRO A 30 -16.67 -16.02 -19.57
N THR A 31 -16.46 -17.13 -20.26
CA THR A 31 -15.13 -17.61 -20.64
C THR A 31 -14.76 -17.02 -21.99
N PRO A 32 -13.64 -16.32 -22.14
CA PRO A 32 -13.22 -15.84 -23.44
C PRO A 32 -12.81 -17.01 -24.31
N VAL A 33 -13.39 -17.11 -25.49
CA VAL A 33 -13.05 -18.10 -26.51
C VAL A 33 -11.93 -17.62 -27.42
N ALA A 34 -11.86 -16.30 -27.65
CA ALA A 34 -10.77 -15.63 -28.37
C ALA A 34 -10.47 -14.27 -27.75
N GLN A 35 -9.26 -13.77 -27.94
CA GLN A 35 -8.82 -12.45 -27.44
C GLN A 35 -7.93 -11.80 -28.49
N TRP A 36 -8.17 -10.52 -28.76
CA TRP A 36 -7.36 -9.72 -29.65
C TRP A 36 -6.77 -8.55 -28.87
N THR A 37 -5.58 -8.10 -29.29
CA THR A 37 -4.93 -6.96 -28.70
C THR A 37 -5.66 -5.65 -29.05
N LEU A 38 -5.40 -4.57 -28.31
CA LEU A 38 -5.94 -3.26 -28.61
C LEU A 38 -5.54 -2.81 -30.03
N PHE A 39 -4.31 -3.12 -30.45
CA PHE A 39 -3.82 -2.76 -31.77
C PHE A 39 -4.60 -3.47 -32.89
N GLU A 40 -4.74 -4.78 -32.81
CA GLU A 40 -5.55 -5.59 -33.73
C GLU A 40 -7.00 -5.09 -33.74
N SER A 41 -7.58 -4.82 -32.56
CA SER A 41 -8.96 -4.33 -32.44
C SER A 41 -9.19 -2.96 -33.04
N LEU A 42 -8.15 -2.15 -33.26
CA LEU A 42 -8.27 -0.83 -33.90
C LEU A 42 -8.02 -0.89 -35.42
N PHE A 43 -7.11 -1.74 -35.88
CA PHE A 43 -6.69 -1.77 -37.28
C PHE A 43 -7.26 -2.94 -38.09
N GLU A 44 -7.66 -4.04 -37.45
CA GLU A 44 -8.10 -5.30 -38.08
C GLU A 44 -9.55 -5.66 -37.73
N VAL A 45 -10.40 -4.67 -37.41
CA VAL A 45 -11.80 -4.87 -36.96
C VAL A 45 -12.61 -5.75 -37.91
N ASN A 46 -12.39 -5.61 -39.22
CA ASN A 46 -13.15 -6.35 -40.20
C ASN A 46 -12.75 -7.84 -40.26
N GLU A 47 -11.46 -8.13 -40.08
CA GLU A 47 -10.93 -9.49 -40.01
C GLU A 47 -11.41 -10.19 -38.74
N ILE A 48 -11.35 -9.51 -37.60
CA ILE A 48 -11.86 -10.01 -36.32
C ILE A 48 -13.37 -10.36 -36.42
N ARG A 49 -14.17 -9.51 -37.05
CA ARG A 49 -15.59 -9.77 -37.23
C ARG A 49 -15.86 -10.97 -38.16
N GLN A 50 -15.06 -11.16 -39.20
CA GLN A 50 -15.19 -12.31 -40.10
C GLN A 50 -14.79 -13.61 -39.39
N GLU A 51 -13.67 -13.61 -38.69
CA GLU A 51 -13.20 -14.73 -37.86
C GLU A 51 -14.25 -15.12 -36.81
N MET A 52 -14.79 -14.13 -36.09
CA MET A 52 -15.80 -14.36 -35.07
C MET A 52 -17.09 -14.98 -35.67
N THR A 53 -17.55 -14.46 -36.81
CA THR A 53 -18.78 -14.98 -37.46
C THR A 53 -18.59 -16.40 -37.97
N HIS A 54 -17.35 -16.76 -38.36
CA HIS A 54 -17.08 -18.08 -38.94
C HIS A 54 -16.72 -19.12 -37.87
N GLU A 55 -15.91 -18.76 -36.88
CA GLU A 55 -15.42 -19.71 -35.89
C GLU A 55 -16.26 -19.71 -34.59
N TYR A 56 -16.88 -18.57 -34.23
CA TYR A 56 -17.57 -18.38 -32.94
C TYR A 56 -18.96 -17.72 -33.14
N PRO A 57 -19.89 -18.31 -33.91
CA PRO A 57 -21.15 -17.65 -34.25
C PRO A 57 -22.08 -17.37 -33.07
N GLU A 58 -21.89 -18.07 -31.94
CA GLU A 58 -22.71 -17.90 -30.72
C GLU A 58 -22.00 -16.99 -29.67
N ALA A 59 -20.83 -16.45 -29.98
CA ALA A 59 -20.07 -15.61 -29.05
C ALA A 59 -20.33 -14.12 -29.28
N ASP A 60 -20.38 -13.35 -28.20
CA ASP A 60 -20.53 -11.90 -28.25
C ASP A 60 -19.17 -11.21 -28.28
N LEU A 61 -18.98 -10.33 -29.26
CA LEU A 61 -17.78 -9.49 -29.34
C LEU A 61 -17.90 -8.30 -28.38
N ILE A 62 -17.13 -8.31 -27.31
CA ILE A 62 -17.17 -7.25 -26.29
C ILE A 62 -15.81 -6.55 -26.22
N PHE A 63 -15.79 -5.23 -26.44
CA PHE A 63 -14.62 -4.41 -26.12
C PHE A 63 -14.56 -4.21 -24.61
N LYS A 64 -13.53 -4.76 -23.97
CA LYS A 64 -13.33 -4.63 -22.53
C LYS A 64 -12.24 -3.63 -22.20
N SER A 65 -12.62 -2.51 -21.57
CA SER A 65 -11.69 -1.67 -20.83
C SER A 65 -11.37 -2.31 -19.47
N TRP A 66 -10.10 -2.46 -19.15
CA TRP A 66 -9.66 -2.99 -17.84
C TRP A 66 -9.76 -1.95 -16.73
N ILE A 67 -9.58 -0.67 -17.08
CA ILE A 67 -9.70 0.46 -16.14
C ILE A 67 -11.16 0.94 -16.15
N THR A 68 -11.95 0.41 -15.24
CA THR A 68 -13.36 0.78 -15.06
C THR A 68 -13.60 1.23 -13.60
N PRO A 69 -14.67 1.99 -13.32
CA PRO A 69 -15.02 2.29 -11.92
C PRO A 69 -15.19 1.02 -11.07
N SER A 70 -15.68 -0.06 -11.66
CA SER A 70 -15.82 -1.35 -10.97
C SER A 70 -14.47 -1.99 -10.61
N PHE A 71 -13.41 -1.74 -11.37
CA PHE A 71 -12.06 -2.19 -11.07
C PHE A 71 -11.54 -1.58 -9.75
N ILE A 72 -11.83 -0.31 -9.51
CA ILE A 72 -11.43 0.39 -8.28
C ILE A 72 -12.31 -0.02 -7.10
N THR A 73 -13.61 -0.28 -7.32
CA THR A 73 -14.58 -0.50 -6.24
C THR A 73 -14.78 -1.96 -5.86
N LYS A 74 -14.34 -2.92 -6.68
CA LYS A 74 -14.47 -4.34 -6.38
C LYS A 74 -13.25 -4.87 -5.61
N PRO A 75 -13.44 -5.90 -4.76
CA PRO A 75 -12.34 -6.62 -4.14
C PRO A 75 -11.62 -7.51 -5.15
N GLN A 76 -10.54 -8.15 -4.70
CA GLN A 76 -9.83 -9.17 -5.46
C GLN A 76 -10.74 -10.37 -5.76
N SER A 77 -10.66 -10.93 -6.96
CA SER A 77 -11.39 -12.11 -7.40
C SER A 77 -10.48 -13.16 -8.03
N ALA A 78 -10.91 -14.43 -7.96
CA ALA A 78 -10.26 -15.52 -8.68
C ALA A 78 -10.46 -15.42 -10.19
N ASN A 79 -11.58 -14.81 -10.61
CA ASN A 79 -11.86 -14.51 -12.01
C ASN A 79 -11.30 -13.12 -12.35
N ALA A 80 -10.44 -13.07 -13.39
CA ALA A 80 -9.81 -11.86 -13.86
C ALA A 80 -10.82 -10.77 -14.26
N TYR A 81 -11.94 -11.14 -14.86
CA TYR A 81 -12.96 -10.19 -15.33
C TYR A 81 -13.71 -9.47 -14.20
N ASN A 82 -13.75 -10.07 -13.02
CA ASN A 82 -14.40 -9.53 -11.83
C ASN A 82 -13.41 -9.02 -10.77
N ALA A 83 -12.12 -9.17 -11.02
CA ALA A 83 -11.09 -8.75 -10.08
C ALA A 83 -10.97 -7.23 -10.01
N GLY A 84 -10.84 -6.71 -8.79
CA GLY A 84 -10.63 -5.29 -8.52
C GLY A 84 -9.47 -5.07 -7.56
N VAL A 85 -9.16 -3.79 -7.31
CA VAL A 85 -8.01 -3.36 -6.49
C VAL A 85 -8.40 -2.75 -5.15
N ARG A 86 -9.70 -2.66 -4.82
CA ARG A 86 -10.18 -1.99 -3.60
C ARG A 86 -9.48 -2.47 -2.33
N THR A 87 -9.43 -3.77 -2.11
CA THR A 87 -8.81 -4.37 -0.93
C THR A 87 -7.31 -4.03 -0.83
N ALA A 88 -6.61 -4.01 -1.96
CA ALA A 88 -5.18 -3.65 -1.99
C ALA A 88 -4.95 -2.15 -1.76
N ILE A 89 -5.81 -1.28 -2.29
CA ILE A 89 -5.76 0.16 -2.02
C ILE A 89 -5.96 0.42 -0.53
N MET A 90 -7.00 -0.17 0.08
CA MET A 90 -7.27 -0.01 1.51
C MET A 90 -6.12 -0.56 2.37
N GLY A 91 -5.58 -1.72 2.02
CA GLY A 91 -4.43 -2.28 2.72
C GLY A 91 -3.17 -1.42 2.57
N SER A 92 -2.90 -0.85 1.39
CA SER A 92 -1.81 0.11 1.18
C SER A 92 -1.99 1.37 2.02
N LEU A 93 -3.18 1.96 2.03
CA LEU A 93 -3.47 3.18 2.80
C LEU A 93 -3.27 2.94 4.30
N TRP A 94 -3.79 1.85 4.85
CA TRP A 94 -3.58 1.49 6.25
C TRP A 94 -2.11 1.29 6.58
N THR A 95 -1.37 0.55 5.74
CA THR A 95 0.04 0.25 5.96
C THR A 95 0.88 1.52 5.94
N ILE A 96 0.63 2.42 4.97
CA ILE A 96 1.33 3.70 4.85
C ILE A 96 0.98 4.61 6.02
N PHE A 97 -0.29 4.70 6.41
CA PHE A 97 -0.72 5.49 7.55
C PHE A 97 0.02 5.11 8.84
N ILE A 98 0.11 3.80 9.14
CA ILE A 98 0.85 3.31 10.30
C ILE A 98 2.35 3.61 10.16
N SER A 99 2.91 3.44 8.95
CA SER A 99 4.32 3.74 8.70
C SER A 99 4.66 5.20 9.01
N ILE A 100 3.82 6.13 8.56
CA ILE A 100 4.00 7.57 8.80
C ILE A 100 3.82 7.88 10.30
N LEU A 101 2.75 7.37 10.91
CA LEU A 101 2.45 7.60 12.31
C LEU A 101 3.60 7.16 13.23
N PHE A 102 4.30 6.11 12.85
CA PHE A 102 5.49 5.61 13.57
C PHE A 102 6.75 6.39 13.20
N SER A 103 7.09 6.50 11.91
CA SER A 103 8.40 6.96 11.46
C SER A 103 8.55 8.49 11.47
N PHE A 104 7.46 9.24 11.21
CA PHE A 104 7.54 10.71 11.15
C PHE A 104 7.89 11.33 12.51
N PRO A 105 7.17 11.08 13.62
CA PRO A 105 7.51 11.72 14.89
C PRO A 105 8.86 11.26 15.41
N ILE A 106 9.21 9.99 15.27
CA ILE A 106 10.51 9.46 15.71
C ILE A 106 11.63 10.04 14.85
N GLY A 107 11.46 10.06 13.53
CA GLY A 107 12.47 10.57 12.60
C GLY A 107 12.73 12.06 12.75
N VAL A 108 11.68 12.87 12.83
CA VAL A 108 11.81 14.32 13.04
C VAL A 108 12.37 14.61 14.43
N GLY A 109 11.92 13.91 15.47
CA GLY A 109 12.46 14.05 16.82
C GLY A 109 13.94 13.70 16.89
N ALA A 110 14.38 12.62 16.26
CA ALA A 110 15.78 12.23 16.16
C ALA A 110 16.60 13.28 15.38
N ALA A 111 16.08 13.80 14.28
CA ALA A 111 16.73 14.84 13.49
C ALA A 111 16.93 16.13 14.30
N ILE A 112 15.91 16.58 15.02
CA ILE A 112 15.99 17.74 15.91
C ILE A 112 17.06 17.50 16.99
N TYR A 113 17.04 16.34 17.63
CA TYR A 113 18.03 16.03 18.66
C TYR A 113 19.46 16.06 18.10
N LEU A 114 19.69 15.37 16.98
CA LEU A 114 21.01 15.25 16.37
C LEU A 114 21.53 16.59 15.82
N GLN A 115 20.64 17.45 15.31
CA GLN A 115 21.05 18.70 14.68
C GLN A 115 21.16 19.86 15.67
N GLU A 116 20.32 19.90 16.70
CA GLU A 116 20.22 21.05 17.59
C GLU A 116 20.78 20.80 18.99
N TYR A 117 20.76 19.57 19.52
CA TYR A 117 21.18 19.24 20.87
C TYR A 117 22.46 18.41 20.95
N ALA A 118 22.67 17.53 19.97
CA ALA A 118 23.82 16.64 20.02
C ALA A 118 25.13 17.40 19.93
N ARG A 119 26.06 17.03 20.82
CA ARG A 119 27.43 17.55 20.75
C ARG A 119 28.26 16.73 19.77
N ASP A 120 29.27 17.34 19.13
CA ASP A 120 30.22 16.59 18.32
C ASP A 120 31.08 15.70 19.21
N ASN A 121 30.64 14.49 19.47
CA ASN A 121 31.33 13.47 20.22
C ASN A 121 31.34 12.14 19.46
N PHE A 122 32.17 11.20 19.90
CA PHE A 122 32.36 9.91 19.27
C PHE A 122 31.03 9.10 19.15
N ILE A 123 30.17 9.17 20.15
CA ILE A 123 28.88 8.44 20.19
C ILE A 123 27.96 8.99 19.13
N ASN A 124 27.76 10.30 19.04
CA ASN A 124 26.86 10.91 18.05
C ASN A 124 27.38 10.70 16.62
N ARG A 125 28.70 10.64 16.42
CA ARG A 125 29.30 10.29 15.13
C ARG A 125 29.01 8.85 14.74
N ILE A 126 29.08 7.89 15.68
CA ILE A 126 28.66 6.50 15.44
C ILE A 126 27.19 6.44 15.07
N ILE A 127 26.30 7.11 15.81
CA ILE A 127 24.86 7.13 15.53
C ILE A 127 24.61 7.66 14.11
N GLN A 128 25.22 8.79 13.74
CA GLN A 128 25.06 9.39 12.41
C GLN A 128 25.55 8.45 11.31
N THR A 129 26.70 7.81 11.52
CA THR A 129 27.24 6.82 10.56
C THR A 129 26.31 5.64 10.39
N ASN A 130 25.71 5.14 11.48
CA ASN A 130 24.74 4.05 11.41
C ASN A 130 23.46 4.47 10.68
N ILE A 131 22.92 5.68 10.93
CA ILE A 131 21.75 6.18 10.20
C ILE A 131 22.04 6.23 8.69
N ASN A 132 23.19 6.76 8.31
CA ASN A 132 23.58 6.83 6.90
C ASN A 132 23.76 5.43 6.27
N ASN A 133 24.36 4.49 6.99
CA ASN A 133 24.51 3.12 6.54
C ASN A 133 23.16 2.39 6.39
N LEU A 134 22.24 2.58 7.35
CA LEU A 134 20.91 1.99 7.31
C LEU A 134 20.12 2.47 6.10
N ALA A 135 20.26 3.72 5.67
CA ALA A 135 19.60 4.22 4.46
C ALA A 135 20.00 3.46 3.18
N GLY A 136 21.18 2.82 3.16
CA GLY A 136 21.70 2.03 2.05
C GLY A 136 21.42 0.51 2.14
N VAL A 137 20.79 0.03 3.21
CA VAL A 137 20.50 -1.40 3.40
C VAL A 137 19.41 -1.87 2.41
N PRO A 138 19.58 -3.05 1.76
CA PRO A 138 18.55 -3.62 0.92
C PRO A 138 17.22 -3.81 1.65
N SER A 139 16.10 -3.44 1.02
CA SER A 139 14.77 -3.42 1.65
C SER A 139 14.32 -4.78 2.18
N ILE A 140 14.75 -5.88 1.56
CA ILE A 140 14.44 -7.24 2.01
C ILE A 140 14.97 -7.53 3.41
N ILE A 141 16.09 -6.94 3.81
CA ILE A 141 16.68 -7.11 5.15
C ILE A 141 15.76 -6.49 6.21
N TYR A 142 15.14 -5.33 5.90
CA TYR A 142 14.11 -4.75 6.76
C TYR A 142 12.89 -5.65 6.88
N GLY A 143 12.52 -6.36 5.80
CA GLY A 143 11.47 -7.37 5.85
C GLY A 143 11.80 -8.53 6.79
N MET A 144 13.03 -9.04 6.75
CA MET A 144 13.49 -10.09 7.67
C MET A 144 13.54 -9.60 9.12
N LEU A 145 14.00 -8.37 9.35
CA LEU A 145 13.98 -7.73 10.67
C LEU A 145 12.55 -7.55 11.16
N GLY A 146 11.65 -7.07 10.32
CA GLY A 146 10.23 -6.91 10.62
C GLY A 146 9.56 -8.24 10.96
N LEU A 147 9.86 -9.30 10.23
CA LEU A 147 9.39 -10.66 10.53
C LEU A 147 9.89 -11.14 11.91
N ALA A 148 11.16 -10.94 12.21
CA ALA A 148 11.73 -11.35 13.49
C ALA A 148 11.19 -10.54 14.67
N LEU A 149 11.13 -9.21 14.53
CA LEU A 149 10.78 -8.29 15.60
C LEU A 149 9.25 -8.17 15.77
N PHE A 150 8.56 -7.72 14.71
CA PHE A 150 7.14 -7.38 14.81
C PHE A 150 6.23 -8.61 14.69
N VAL A 151 6.54 -9.55 13.79
CA VAL A 151 5.69 -10.72 13.60
C VAL A 151 5.93 -11.78 14.67
N ARG A 152 7.19 -12.01 15.08
CA ARG A 152 7.51 -13.09 16.03
C ARG A 152 7.70 -12.60 17.47
N ALA A 153 8.62 -11.66 17.70
CA ALA A 153 8.95 -11.21 19.06
C ALA A 153 7.79 -10.43 19.70
N LEU A 154 7.13 -9.57 18.93
CA LEU A 154 6.04 -8.71 19.40
C LEU A 154 4.65 -9.21 18.95
N TYR A 155 4.49 -10.51 18.64
CA TYR A 155 3.25 -11.04 18.06
C TYR A 155 2.01 -10.76 18.92
N LEU A 156 2.14 -10.76 20.26
CA LEU A 156 1.03 -10.49 21.17
C LEU A 156 0.42 -9.08 20.97
N PHE A 157 1.28 -8.10 20.66
CA PHE A 157 0.85 -6.73 20.37
C PHE A 157 0.35 -6.60 18.94
N THR A 158 1.09 -7.14 17.99
CA THR A 158 0.83 -6.95 16.57
C THR A 158 -0.32 -7.80 16.04
N SER A 159 -0.63 -8.92 16.70
CA SER A 159 -1.84 -9.70 16.42
C SER A 159 -3.10 -9.11 17.07
N GLY A 160 -2.95 -8.16 17.98
CA GLY A 160 -4.06 -7.62 18.76
C GLY A 160 -4.52 -8.49 19.92
N ALA A 161 -3.83 -9.62 20.21
CA ALA A 161 -4.23 -10.55 21.26
C ALA A 161 -4.33 -9.88 22.65
N ILE A 162 -3.44 -8.95 22.97
CA ILE A 162 -3.50 -8.15 24.21
C ILE A 162 -4.75 -7.30 24.29
N PHE A 163 -5.29 -6.87 23.15
CA PHE A 163 -6.50 -6.05 23.05
C PHE A 163 -7.78 -6.87 22.86
N GLY A 164 -7.69 -8.20 22.98
CA GLY A 164 -8.83 -9.11 22.88
C GLY A 164 -9.19 -9.52 21.45
N TYR A 165 -8.38 -9.19 20.45
CA TYR A 165 -8.56 -9.71 19.10
C TYR A 165 -8.07 -11.16 19.03
N THR A 166 -8.94 -12.06 18.59
CA THR A 166 -8.66 -13.50 18.55
C THR A 166 -8.85 -14.12 17.16
N ASP A 167 -8.65 -13.36 16.11
CA ASP A 167 -8.74 -13.90 14.75
C ASP A 167 -7.61 -14.92 14.52
N PRO A 168 -7.93 -16.23 14.33
CA PRO A 168 -6.93 -17.25 14.08
C PRO A 168 -6.05 -16.96 12.86
N ALA A 169 -6.57 -16.17 11.91
CA ALA A 169 -5.86 -15.82 10.69
C ALA A 169 -4.71 -14.84 10.92
N THR A 170 -4.79 -14.01 11.96
CA THR A 170 -3.79 -13.00 12.32
C THR A 170 -3.09 -13.30 13.65
N ALA A 171 -3.43 -14.42 14.31
CA ALA A 171 -2.86 -14.83 15.58
C ALA A 171 -1.32 -14.98 15.58
N ASN A 172 -0.71 -15.11 14.39
CA ASN A 172 0.75 -15.17 14.21
C ASN A 172 1.42 -13.79 14.02
N GLY A 173 0.70 -12.68 14.20
CA GLY A 173 1.22 -11.32 14.07
C GLY A 173 1.46 -10.82 12.65
N ARG A 174 1.00 -11.53 11.62
CA ARG A 174 1.10 -11.10 10.21
C ARG A 174 -0.06 -10.16 9.86
N THR A 175 0.02 -8.96 10.35
CA THR A 175 -1.04 -7.94 10.28
C THR A 175 -0.57 -6.68 9.57
N ILE A 176 -1.52 -5.80 9.26
CA ILE A 176 -1.24 -4.46 8.75
C ILE A 176 -0.30 -3.69 9.69
N LEU A 177 -0.47 -3.83 11.00
CA LEU A 177 0.38 -3.19 12.00
C LEU A 177 1.84 -3.61 11.84
N SER A 178 2.11 -4.92 11.73
CA SER A 178 3.47 -5.44 11.52
C SER A 178 4.08 -4.94 10.21
N ALA A 179 3.27 -4.88 9.15
CA ALA A 179 3.68 -4.37 7.85
C ALA A 179 4.02 -2.88 7.90
N GLY A 180 3.14 -2.08 8.50
CA GLY A 180 3.32 -0.64 8.66
C GLY A 180 4.55 -0.29 9.49
N LEU A 181 4.78 -0.99 10.60
CA LEU A 181 5.98 -0.81 11.43
C LEU A 181 7.26 -1.21 10.67
N THR A 182 7.20 -2.27 9.86
CA THR A 182 8.35 -2.70 9.04
C THR A 182 8.70 -1.66 7.98
N LEU A 183 7.71 -1.15 7.24
CA LEU A 183 7.93 -0.05 6.30
C LEU A 183 8.36 1.23 7.02
N GLY A 184 7.83 1.50 8.21
CA GLY A 184 8.25 2.61 9.04
C GLY A 184 9.73 2.55 9.40
N LEU A 185 10.25 1.38 9.78
CA LEU A 185 11.69 1.18 10.00
C LEU A 185 12.53 1.42 8.73
N LEU A 186 12.03 0.99 7.58
CA LEU A 186 12.71 1.17 6.29
C LEU A 186 12.85 2.64 5.91
N ILE A 187 11.79 3.44 6.11
CA ILE A 187 11.81 4.86 5.74
C ILE A 187 12.38 5.77 6.84
N LEU A 188 12.50 5.27 8.07
CA LEU A 188 12.97 6.05 9.22
C LEU A 188 14.32 6.74 8.99
N PRO A 189 15.38 6.06 8.52
CA PRO A 189 16.66 6.70 8.24
C PRO A 189 16.54 7.82 7.19
N LEU A 190 15.72 7.64 6.17
CA LEU A 190 15.50 8.65 5.13
C LEU A 190 14.81 9.90 5.69
N ILE A 191 13.81 9.72 6.55
CA ILE A 191 13.13 10.83 7.21
C ILE A 191 14.12 11.59 8.11
N ILE A 192 14.95 10.87 8.88
CA ILE A 192 15.96 11.49 9.75
C ILE A 192 16.91 12.35 8.91
N ILE A 193 17.50 11.80 7.86
CA ILE A 193 18.48 12.50 7.01
C ILE A 193 17.84 13.73 6.36
N ASN A 194 16.67 13.58 5.73
CA ASN A 194 16.00 14.69 5.08
C ASN A 194 15.57 15.78 6.08
N ALA A 195 15.10 15.40 7.26
CA ALA A 195 14.76 16.36 8.30
C ALA A 195 15.99 17.10 8.85
N GLN A 196 17.13 16.41 9.02
CA GLN A 196 18.39 17.04 9.39
C GLN A 196 18.84 18.08 8.36
N GLU A 197 18.79 17.75 7.08
CA GLU A 197 19.17 18.69 6.01
C GLU A 197 18.22 19.90 5.96
N ALA A 198 16.91 19.68 6.16
CA ALA A 198 15.94 20.77 6.24
C ALA A 198 16.19 21.71 7.45
N ILE A 199 16.51 21.14 8.62
CA ILE A 199 16.84 21.92 9.82
C ILE A 199 18.15 22.67 9.65
N LYS A 200 19.15 22.04 9.04
CA LYS A 200 20.45 22.64 8.75
C LYS A 200 20.39 23.81 7.77
N ALA A 201 19.45 23.76 6.83
CA ALA A 201 19.22 24.81 5.85
C ALA A 201 18.67 26.12 6.46
N VAL A 202 18.13 26.09 7.69
CA VAL A 202 17.64 27.29 8.38
C VAL A 202 18.79 28.21 8.73
N PRO A 203 18.77 29.52 8.37
CA PRO A 203 19.86 30.46 8.62
C PRO A 203 20.21 30.59 10.10
N ASN A 204 21.52 30.59 10.44
CA ASN A 204 21.99 30.75 11.81
C ASN A 204 21.60 32.10 12.41
N ALA A 205 21.52 33.15 11.61
CA ALA A 205 21.05 34.46 12.03
C ALA A 205 19.70 34.43 12.75
N LEU A 206 18.80 33.55 12.34
CA LEU A 206 17.50 33.36 12.99
C LEU A 206 17.66 32.82 14.42
N ARG A 207 18.60 31.88 14.62
CA ARG A 207 18.91 31.31 15.93
C ARG A 207 19.57 32.37 16.84
N GLU A 208 20.55 33.09 16.32
CA GLU A 208 21.27 34.14 17.03
C GLU A 208 20.33 35.29 17.46
N ALA A 209 19.44 35.73 16.57
CA ALA A 209 18.44 36.75 16.88
C ALA A 209 17.52 36.31 18.02
N SER A 210 17.05 35.06 17.99
CA SER A 210 16.19 34.48 19.03
C SER A 210 16.93 34.42 20.38
N PHE A 211 18.18 33.95 20.40
CA PHE A 211 19.01 33.91 21.61
C PHE A 211 19.33 35.31 22.13
N GLY A 212 19.58 36.29 21.23
CA GLY A 212 19.79 37.69 21.60
C GLY A 212 18.60 38.32 22.31
N MET A 213 17.40 37.84 22.06
CA MET A 213 16.17 38.22 22.77
C MET A 213 15.92 37.43 24.06
N GLY A 214 16.84 36.56 24.46
CA GLY A 214 16.77 35.79 25.70
C GLY A 214 15.96 34.48 25.58
N ALA A 215 15.61 34.02 24.36
CA ALA A 215 14.89 32.77 24.18
C ALA A 215 15.80 31.57 24.55
N THR A 216 15.16 30.52 25.12
CA THR A 216 15.82 29.24 25.37
C THR A 216 15.98 28.45 24.06
N ARG A 217 16.87 27.43 24.04
CA ARG A 217 17.02 26.56 22.88
C ARG A 217 15.68 25.95 22.42
N TRP A 218 14.89 25.45 23.36
CA TRP A 218 13.57 24.86 23.07
C TRP A 218 12.62 25.86 22.40
N GLN A 219 12.57 27.08 22.94
CA GLN A 219 11.73 28.15 22.36
C GLN A 219 12.20 28.53 20.95
N THR A 220 13.51 28.67 20.75
CA THR A 220 14.08 28.94 19.43
C THR A 220 13.73 27.84 18.42
N ILE A 221 13.89 26.57 18.78
CA ILE A 221 13.61 25.43 17.89
C ILE A 221 12.14 25.40 17.56
N TRP A 222 11.26 25.46 18.57
CA TRP A 222 9.83 25.25 18.38
C TRP A 222 9.14 26.41 17.64
N HIS A 223 9.55 27.65 17.90
CA HIS A 223 8.88 28.82 17.32
C HIS A 223 9.55 29.37 16.06
N HIS A 224 10.83 29.08 15.82
CA HIS A 224 11.56 29.64 14.69
C HIS A 224 12.16 28.61 13.77
N VAL A 225 12.94 27.65 14.29
CA VAL A 225 13.67 26.70 13.46
C VAL A 225 12.71 25.68 12.83
N LEU A 226 11.87 25.04 13.63
CA LEU A 226 10.97 23.99 13.17
C LEU A 226 9.92 24.51 12.16
N PRO A 227 9.24 25.65 12.38
CA PRO A 227 8.35 26.21 11.37
C PRO A 227 9.04 26.56 10.05
N SER A 228 10.29 27.08 10.13
CA SER A 228 11.07 27.40 8.94
C SER A 228 11.57 26.17 8.19
N ALA A 229 11.89 25.08 8.91
CA ALA A 229 12.32 23.80 8.33
C ALA A 229 11.16 22.95 7.82
N LEU A 230 9.93 23.18 8.31
CA LEU A 230 8.77 22.32 8.09
C LEU A 230 8.48 22.02 6.60
N PRO A 231 8.55 22.99 5.68
CA PRO A 231 8.34 22.70 4.25
C PRO A 231 9.36 21.67 3.71
N GLY A 232 10.63 21.80 4.09
CA GLY A 232 11.70 20.87 3.72
C GLY A 232 11.50 19.48 4.34
N ILE A 233 11.13 19.43 5.63
CA ILE A 233 10.81 18.16 6.33
C ILE A 233 9.66 17.45 5.65
N LEU A 234 8.57 18.15 5.32
CA LEU A 234 7.42 17.56 4.65
C LEU A 234 7.78 17.06 3.24
N THR A 235 8.54 17.82 2.47
CA THR A 235 9.02 17.38 1.15
C THR A 235 9.85 16.10 1.25
N GLY A 236 10.80 16.03 2.16
CA GLY A 236 11.60 14.83 2.41
C GLY A 236 10.77 13.64 2.88
N THR A 237 9.75 13.91 3.70
CA THR A 237 8.80 12.88 4.16
C THR A 237 7.97 12.34 2.99
N ILE A 238 7.46 13.19 2.11
CA ILE A 238 6.71 12.78 0.90
C ILE A 238 7.57 11.88 0.02
N LEU A 239 8.85 12.21 -0.18
CA LEU A 239 9.78 11.38 -0.94
C LEU A 239 10.00 9.99 -0.29
N ALA A 240 10.14 9.95 1.04
CA ALA A 240 10.26 8.70 1.78
C ALA A 240 8.98 7.84 1.68
N ILE A 241 7.80 8.46 1.74
CA ILE A 241 6.50 7.79 1.57
C ILE A 241 6.35 7.25 0.15
N SER A 242 6.70 8.03 -0.86
CA SER A 242 6.64 7.61 -2.27
C SER A 242 7.49 6.35 -2.51
N ARG A 243 8.65 6.26 -1.86
CA ARG A 243 9.45 5.05 -1.86
C ARG A 243 8.73 3.88 -1.18
N ALA A 244 8.15 4.09 0.00
CA ALA A 244 7.45 3.06 0.75
C ALA A 244 6.25 2.46 0.00
N ILE A 245 5.53 3.27 -0.77
CA ILE A 245 4.37 2.83 -1.57
C ILE A 245 4.77 1.76 -2.59
N GLY A 246 5.94 1.87 -3.22
CA GLY A 246 6.42 0.93 -4.22
C GLY A 246 7.12 -0.32 -3.65
N GLU A 247 7.34 -0.40 -2.36
CA GLU A 247 8.11 -1.50 -1.75
C GLU A 247 7.28 -2.78 -1.61
N THR A 248 7.71 -3.81 -2.31
CA THR A 248 7.08 -5.14 -2.31
C THR A 248 7.82 -6.14 -1.44
N ALA A 249 9.16 -6.18 -1.55
CA ALA A 249 9.99 -7.22 -0.96
C ALA A 249 9.83 -7.37 0.58
N PRO A 250 9.91 -6.30 1.40
CA PRO A 250 9.74 -6.43 2.84
C PRO A 250 8.34 -6.89 3.23
N LEU A 251 7.31 -6.49 2.50
CA LEU A 251 5.92 -6.85 2.79
C LEU A 251 5.63 -8.32 2.51
N VAL A 252 6.20 -8.89 1.45
CA VAL A 252 6.12 -10.33 1.15
C VAL A 252 6.75 -11.15 2.28
N VAL A 253 7.92 -10.73 2.77
CA VAL A 253 8.64 -11.42 3.87
C VAL A 253 7.83 -11.36 5.18
N VAL A 254 7.24 -10.22 5.51
CA VAL A 254 6.40 -10.04 6.71
C VAL A 254 5.13 -10.90 6.64
N GLY A 255 4.67 -11.22 5.43
CA GLY A 255 3.57 -12.16 5.21
C GLY A 255 2.31 -11.53 4.64
N ALA A 256 2.47 -10.60 3.73
CA ALA A 256 1.36 -10.11 2.93
C ALA A 256 0.63 -11.27 2.25
N SER A 257 -0.68 -11.25 2.35
CA SER A 257 -1.51 -12.31 1.76
C SER A 257 -1.60 -12.17 0.26
N THR A 258 -1.58 -13.31 -0.41
CA THR A 258 -1.64 -13.39 -1.87
C THR A 258 -3.05 -13.25 -2.42
N PHE A 259 -4.06 -13.56 -1.61
CA PHE A 259 -5.46 -13.49 -2.04
C PHE A 259 -6.36 -13.12 -0.85
N ILE A 260 -6.99 -11.96 -0.92
CA ILE A 260 -7.93 -11.46 0.08
C ILE A 260 -9.15 -10.88 -0.64
N THR A 261 -10.34 -11.39 -0.32
CA THR A 261 -11.62 -10.96 -0.91
C THR A 261 -12.43 -10.01 -0.02
N PHE A 262 -11.95 -9.74 1.18
CA PHE A 262 -12.57 -8.83 2.15
C PHE A 262 -11.65 -7.65 2.45
N ASP A 263 -12.25 -6.52 2.74
CA ASP A 263 -11.50 -5.30 3.08
C ASP A 263 -10.98 -5.39 4.53
N PRO A 264 -9.83 -4.78 4.81
CA PRO A 264 -9.30 -4.77 6.17
C PRO A 264 -10.14 -3.87 7.09
N ASP A 265 -10.58 -4.41 8.23
CA ASP A 265 -11.37 -3.70 9.23
C ASP A 265 -10.53 -2.86 10.19
N GLY A 266 -9.21 -3.05 10.20
CA GLY A 266 -8.32 -2.33 11.10
C GLY A 266 -6.87 -2.78 11.06
N PRO A 267 -6.03 -2.25 11.97
CA PRO A 267 -4.59 -2.50 11.99
C PRO A 267 -4.19 -3.94 12.27
N PHE A 268 -5.08 -4.73 12.88
CA PHE A 268 -4.85 -6.14 13.21
C PHE A 268 -5.35 -7.10 12.14
N SER A 269 -5.93 -6.61 11.06
CA SER A 269 -6.41 -7.43 9.94
C SER A 269 -5.26 -7.97 9.10
N LYS A 270 -5.54 -9.06 8.37
CA LYS A 270 -4.70 -9.49 7.24
C LYS A 270 -4.62 -8.39 6.20
N PHE A 271 -3.54 -8.39 5.43
CA PHE A 271 -3.33 -7.36 4.43
C PHE A 271 -2.82 -7.92 3.11
N THR A 272 -3.13 -7.20 2.08
CA THR A 272 -2.43 -7.15 0.80
C THR A 272 -2.19 -5.69 0.46
N THR A 273 -1.28 -5.41 -0.45
CA THR A 273 -1.01 -4.05 -0.92
C THR A 273 -1.01 -4.03 -2.44
N LEU A 274 -1.17 -2.86 -3.02
CA LEU A 274 -1.24 -2.71 -4.46
C LEU A 274 -0.03 -3.31 -5.20
N PRO A 275 1.24 -3.03 -4.79
CA PRO A 275 2.40 -3.65 -5.43
C PRO A 275 2.42 -5.17 -5.34
N ILE A 276 1.94 -5.74 -4.23
CA ILE A 276 1.87 -7.19 -4.05
C ILE A 276 0.79 -7.80 -4.94
N GLN A 277 -0.35 -7.16 -5.05
CA GLN A 277 -1.44 -7.63 -5.91
C GLN A 277 -1.03 -7.60 -7.39
N ILE A 278 -0.37 -6.53 -7.84
CA ILE A 278 0.19 -6.44 -9.20
C ILE A 278 1.22 -7.55 -9.44
N TYR A 279 2.16 -7.73 -8.52
CA TYR A 279 3.16 -8.80 -8.60
C TYR A 279 2.53 -10.19 -8.75
N GLN A 280 1.47 -10.46 -8.00
CA GLN A 280 0.77 -11.75 -8.07
C GLN A 280 0.01 -11.95 -9.38
N TRP A 281 -0.64 -10.91 -9.87
CA TRP A 281 -1.32 -10.99 -11.16
C TRP A 281 -0.33 -11.25 -12.30
N THR A 282 0.83 -10.61 -12.28
CA THR A 282 1.89 -10.86 -13.29
C THR A 282 2.48 -12.26 -13.20
N ALA A 283 2.47 -12.88 -12.01
CA ALA A 283 2.98 -14.24 -11.80
C ALA A 283 1.97 -15.33 -12.17
N ARG A 284 0.70 -15.00 -12.46
CA ARG A 284 -0.31 -15.99 -12.86
C ARG A 284 -0.10 -16.45 -14.31
N PRO A 285 -0.38 -17.75 -14.60
CA PRO A 285 -0.17 -18.31 -15.94
C PRO A 285 -1.18 -17.81 -16.98
N GLN A 286 -2.34 -17.28 -16.54
CA GLN A 286 -3.36 -16.78 -17.45
C GLN A 286 -3.02 -15.36 -17.92
N ASP A 287 -2.94 -15.16 -19.24
CA ASP A 287 -2.58 -13.87 -19.85
C ASP A 287 -3.54 -12.72 -19.48
N VAL A 288 -4.81 -13.05 -19.24
CA VAL A 288 -5.83 -12.08 -18.80
C VAL A 288 -5.42 -11.35 -17.51
N PHE A 289 -4.73 -12.03 -16.59
CA PHE A 289 -4.24 -11.38 -15.36
C PHE A 289 -3.12 -10.39 -15.61
N ARG A 290 -2.33 -10.56 -16.69
CA ARG A 290 -1.31 -9.57 -17.08
C ARG A 290 -1.94 -8.27 -17.55
N ASN A 291 -3.08 -8.34 -18.26
CA ASN A 291 -3.82 -7.16 -18.69
C ASN A 291 -4.34 -6.36 -17.49
N ILE A 292 -4.87 -7.05 -16.46
CA ILE A 292 -5.31 -6.39 -15.22
C ILE A 292 -4.12 -5.83 -14.45
N ALA A 293 -3.00 -6.54 -14.39
CA ALA A 293 -1.79 -6.06 -13.73
C ALA A 293 -1.25 -4.77 -14.36
N ALA A 294 -1.41 -4.62 -15.68
CA ALA A 294 -1.06 -3.39 -16.39
C ALA A 294 -2.01 -2.21 -16.07
N GLY A 295 -3.23 -2.49 -15.62
CA GLY A 295 -4.20 -1.48 -15.19
C GLY A 295 -4.04 -1.02 -13.72
N GLY A 296 -3.34 -1.81 -12.90
CA GLY A 296 -3.09 -1.51 -11.48
C GLY A 296 -1.78 -0.78 -11.27
#